data_b9d6594a1b2a7271df9f8a91a1f8c5e9
#
_entry.id   b9d6594a1b2a7271df9f8a91a1f8c5e9
#
_cell.length_a   1.000
_cell.length_b   1.000
_cell.length_c   1.000
_cell.angle_alpha   90.00
_cell.angle_beta   90.00
_cell.angle_gamma   90.00
#
_symmetry.space_group_name_H-M   'P 1'
#
loop_
_entity.id
_entity.type
_entity.pdbx_description
1 polymer ?
#
loop_
_entity_poly.entity_id
_entity_poly.type
_entity_poly.pdbx_seq_one_letter_code
_entity_poly.pdbx_strand_id
1 'polypeptide(L)'
;MKKMRLMSLSLMAALAMAPAFTASAQCKKAESSCCKKNTDACCKDAKQEGVYTQDYSNDPKLVKAAQKWYKKGKWRNGFKKADAHSSVNLVDFYLQYQKNPEQWKALFDFIAKTDLLAIPGGKHPIPGSNLTISVEDSKNNPLEKRGSESHYHHIDFQYVVKGVERFGIIDHLTSKPNCKYRPDVIHYDYDKSRARFYDSTPDKFFIFFPGDWHIAKIANDTDNQDIRVIVIKVDYKD
;
A
#
# COMPACT_ATOMS: atom_id res chain seq x y z
N MET A 1 4.01 -6.33 -77.58
CA MET A 1 3.57 -7.18 -76.46
C MET A 1 4.75 -7.39 -75.51
N LYS A 2 4.88 -6.63 -74.44
CA LYS A 2 5.96 -6.76 -73.41
C LYS A 2 5.39 -7.39 -72.13
N LYS A 3 5.89 -8.54 -71.75
CA LYS A 3 5.58 -9.25 -70.53
C LYS A 3 6.34 -8.59 -69.41
N MET A 4 5.59 -8.03 -68.43
CA MET A 4 6.11 -7.59 -67.14
C MET A 4 6.14 -8.77 -66.15
N ARG A 5 7.33 -9.06 -65.60
CA ARG A 5 7.52 -10.01 -64.50
C ARG A 5 7.27 -9.32 -63.17
N LEU A 6 6.36 -9.87 -62.37
CA LEU A 6 6.15 -9.49 -61.00
C LEU A 6 7.22 -10.15 -60.11
N MET A 7 8.02 -9.36 -59.43
CA MET A 7 8.91 -9.82 -58.34
C MET A 7 8.16 -9.75 -57.03
N SER A 8 7.96 -10.89 -56.35
CA SER A 8 7.43 -10.96 -55.00
C SER A 8 8.54 -10.67 -54.02
N LEU A 9 8.39 -9.63 -53.21
CA LEU A 9 9.25 -9.37 -52.06
C LEU A 9 8.63 -10.08 -50.86
N SER A 10 9.32 -11.11 -50.34
CA SER A 10 8.98 -11.74 -49.05
C SER A 10 9.51 -10.86 -47.92
N LEU A 11 8.61 -10.30 -47.13
CA LEU A 11 8.93 -9.57 -45.92
C LEU A 11 8.98 -10.58 -44.76
N MET A 12 10.16 -10.91 -44.27
CA MET A 12 10.35 -11.68 -43.03
C MET A 12 10.13 -10.74 -41.84
N ALA A 13 9.04 -10.95 -41.14
CA ALA A 13 8.81 -10.31 -39.84
C ALA A 13 9.59 -11.07 -38.75
N ALA A 14 10.63 -10.44 -38.23
CA ALA A 14 11.33 -10.93 -37.04
C ALA A 14 10.48 -10.67 -35.81
N LEU A 15 9.95 -11.74 -35.21
CA LEU A 15 9.23 -11.70 -33.95
C LEU A 15 10.26 -11.55 -32.82
N ALA A 16 10.41 -10.33 -32.28
CA ALA A 16 11.20 -10.09 -31.08
C ALA A 16 10.40 -10.56 -29.85
N MET A 17 10.77 -11.72 -29.32
CA MET A 17 10.28 -12.18 -28.01
C MET A 17 10.90 -11.32 -26.90
N ALA A 18 10.12 -10.49 -26.26
CA ALA A 18 10.52 -9.83 -25.02
C ALA A 18 10.52 -10.86 -23.88
N PRO A 19 11.58 -10.89 -23.04
CA PRO A 19 11.62 -11.83 -21.93
C PRO A 19 10.60 -11.42 -20.86
N ALA A 20 9.78 -12.39 -20.43
CA ALA A 20 8.89 -12.25 -19.30
C ALA A 20 9.71 -12.03 -18.02
N PHE A 21 9.64 -10.83 -17.46
CA PHE A 21 10.23 -10.52 -16.15
C PHE A 21 9.39 -11.16 -15.06
N THR A 22 9.88 -12.23 -14.43
CA THR A 22 9.30 -12.83 -13.24
C THR A 22 9.59 -11.95 -12.01
N ALA A 23 8.61 -11.77 -11.15
CA ALA A 23 8.68 -10.90 -9.95
C ALA A 23 9.82 -11.27 -8.97
N SER A 24 10.41 -12.46 -9.09
CA SER A 24 11.56 -12.90 -8.28
C SER A 24 12.88 -12.17 -8.59
N ALA A 25 12.97 -11.43 -9.72
CA ALA A 25 14.20 -10.75 -10.13
C ALA A 25 14.45 -9.43 -9.38
N GLN A 26 13.44 -8.82 -8.75
CA GLN A 26 13.60 -7.51 -8.11
C GLN A 26 14.35 -7.55 -6.77
N CYS A 27 14.25 -8.64 -6.01
CA CYS A 27 15.01 -8.77 -4.76
C CYS A 27 16.52 -9.01 -4.96
N LYS A 28 16.92 -9.67 -6.05
CA LYS A 28 18.33 -10.05 -6.27
C LYS A 28 19.26 -8.92 -6.76
N LYS A 29 18.74 -7.81 -7.30
CA LYS A 29 19.56 -6.73 -7.89
C LYS A 29 20.00 -5.63 -6.93
N ALA A 30 19.56 -5.60 -5.66
CA ALA A 30 19.85 -4.52 -4.73
C ALA A 30 20.96 -4.82 -3.70
N GLU A 31 21.67 -5.94 -3.83
CA GLU A 31 22.77 -6.29 -2.91
C GLU A 31 24.04 -5.42 -3.06
N SER A 32 24.15 -4.60 -4.11
CA SER A 32 25.46 -3.99 -4.44
C SER A 32 25.66 -2.55 -3.93
N SER A 33 24.68 -1.83 -3.45
CA SER A 33 24.87 -0.42 -3.11
C SER A 33 24.82 -0.08 -1.61
N CYS A 34 24.20 -0.89 -0.78
CA CYS A 34 24.10 -0.61 0.67
C CYS A 34 25.29 -1.14 1.50
N CYS A 35 26.05 -2.13 0.99
CA CYS A 35 27.15 -2.76 1.73
C CYS A 35 28.52 -2.08 1.59
N LYS A 36 28.63 -0.94 0.89
CA LYS A 36 29.94 -0.28 0.65
C LYS A 36 30.33 0.84 1.61
N LYS A 37 29.54 1.15 2.63
CA LYS A 37 29.95 2.08 3.70
C LYS A 37 29.67 1.44 5.04
N ASN A 38 30.69 0.77 5.52
CA ASN A 38 31.08 0.54 6.93
C ASN A 38 30.07 1.06 7.96
N THR A 39 29.05 0.26 8.30
CA THR A 39 28.40 0.35 9.61
C THR A 39 27.72 -0.98 9.90
N ASP A 40 28.42 -1.85 10.63
CA ASP A 40 27.84 -2.99 11.34
C ASP A 40 26.66 -2.61 12.27
N ALA A 41 26.45 -1.33 12.51
CA ALA A 41 25.36 -0.80 13.33
C ALA A 41 24.00 -0.85 12.60
N CYS A 42 23.95 -0.62 11.29
CA CYS A 42 22.67 -0.60 10.56
C CYS A 42 22.07 -2.02 10.35
N CYS A 43 22.89 -3.07 10.46
CA CYS A 43 22.42 -4.45 10.30
C CYS A 43 22.11 -5.17 11.62
N LYS A 44 22.48 -4.57 12.77
CA LYS A 44 22.29 -5.24 14.07
C LYS A 44 20.87 -5.12 14.63
N ASP A 45 20.09 -4.13 14.20
CA ASP A 45 18.72 -3.90 14.68
C ASP A 45 17.63 -4.27 13.68
N ALA A 46 17.98 -4.67 12.46
CA ALA A 46 17.00 -5.17 11.51
C ALA A 46 16.57 -6.58 11.95
N LYS A 47 15.57 -6.67 12.80
CA LYS A 47 14.83 -7.91 13.00
C LYS A 47 14.48 -8.45 11.63
N GLN A 48 14.91 -9.67 11.31
CA GLN A 48 14.59 -10.33 10.03
C GLN A 48 13.10 -10.70 9.95
N GLU A 49 12.38 -10.49 11.04
CA GLU A 49 10.95 -10.72 11.19
C GLU A 49 10.20 -9.41 11.03
N GLY A 50 9.01 -9.46 10.44
CA GLY A 50 8.13 -8.29 10.33
C GLY A 50 7.77 -7.72 11.70
N VAL A 51 7.40 -6.46 11.75
CA VAL A 51 6.94 -5.82 12.98
C VAL A 51 5.61 -6.42 13.40
N TYR A 52 5.53 -6.79 14.66
CA TYR A 52 4.28 -7.16 15.34
C TYR A 52 3.90 -6.00 16.26
N THR A 53 2.78 -5.37 16.00
CA THR A 53 2.21 -4.40 16.94
C THR A 53 1.60 -5.12 18.12
N GLN A 54 1.55 -4.45 19.28
CA GLN A 54 0.89 -5.01 20.45
C GLN A 54 -0.61 -5.16 20.15
N ASP A 55 -1.17 -6.35 20.40
CA ASP A 55 -2.60 -6.58 20.26
C ASP A 55 -3.34 -6.05 21.50
N TYR A 56 -3.99 -4.90 21.33
CA TYR A 56 -4.83 -4.28 22.36
C TYR A 56 -6.31 -4.71 22.28
N SER A 57 -6.66 -5.61 21.35
CA SER A 57 -8.06 -6.04 21.15
C SER A 57 -8.67 -6.71 22.37
N ASN A 58 -7.85 -7.21 23.28
CA ASN A 58 -8.25 -7.85 24.53
C ASN A 58 -8.43 -6.88 25.71
N ASP A 59 -8.19 -5.57 25.55
CA ASP A 59 -8.51 -4.56 26.54
C ASP A 59 -9.88 -3.93 26.27
N PRO A 60 -10.96 -4.35 26.98
CA PRO A 60 -12.31 -3.87 26.72
C PRO A 60 -12.48 -2.37 26.97
N LYS A 61 -11.68 -1.79 27.87
CA LYS A 61 -11.75 -0.35 28.18
C LYS A 61 -11.20 0.46 27.02
N LEU A 62 -10.07 0.02 26.47
CA LEU A 62 -9.42 0.66 25.36
C LEU A 62 -10.24 0.53 24.07
N VAL A 63 -10.78 -0.66 23.82
CA VAL A 63 -11.71 -0.89 22.69
C VAL A 63 -12.92 0.04 22.78
N LYS A 64 -13.56 0.13 23.95
CA LYS A 64 -14.70 1.02 24.17
C LYS A 64 -14.32 2.50 23.98
N ALA A 65 -13.14 2.90 24.45
CA ALA A 65 -12.65 4.26 24.29
C ALA A 65 -12.43 4.61 22.81
N ALA A 66 -11.78 3.73 22.06
CA ALA A 66 -11.53 3.89 20.63
C ALA A 66 -12.85 3.97 19.83
N GLN A 67 -13.79 3.06 20.07
CA GLN A 67 -15.11 3.10 19.43
C GLN A 67 -15.87 4.39 19.71
N LYS A 68 -15.88 4.85 20.99
CA LYS A 68 -16.51 6.11 21.37
C LYS A 68 -15.86 7.32 20.71
N TRP A 69 -14.52 7.33 20.62
CA TRP A 69 -13.75 8.38 19.95
C TRP A 69 -14.04 8.38 18.44
N TYR A 70 -14.02 7.21 17.80
CA TYR A 70 -14.31 7.07 16.38
C TYR A 70 -15.72 7.57 16.05
N LYS A 71 -16.72 7.16 16.83
CA LYS A 71 -18.13 7.56 16.67
C LYS A 71 -18.34 9.07 16.81
N LYS A 72 -17.56 9.76 17.67
CA LYS A 72 -17.62 11.22 17.80
C LYS A 72 -17.22 11.96 16.55
N GLY A 73 -16.43 11.37 15.68
CA GLY A 73 -16.07 11.87 14.36
C GLY A 73 -15.18 13.12 14.34
N LYS A 74 -14.67 13.59 15.49
CA LYS A 74 -13.79 14.79 15.54
C LYS A 74 -12.46 14.59 14.82
N TRP A 75 -11.99 13.34 14.73
CA TRP A 75 -10.78 12.95 14.01
C TRP A 75 -10.85 13.23 12.51
N ARG A 76 -12.06 13.29 11.96
CA ARG A 76 -12.29 13.51 10.52
C ARG A 76 -11.85 14.87 10.02
N ASN A 77 -11.74 15.84 10.90
CA ASN A 77 -11.33 17.22 10.56
C ASN A 77 -12.04 17.78 9.32
N GLY A 78 -13.34 17.48 9.17
CA GLY A 78 -14.18 17.86 8.03
C GLY A 78 -14.32 16.82 6.92
N PHE A 79 -13.49 15.78 6.88
CA PHE A 79 -13.61 14.72 5.88
C PHE A 79 -14.86 13.87 6.10
N LYS A 80 -15.75 13.80 5.10
CA LYS A 80 -17.05 13.11 5.18
C LYS A 80 -17.29 12.11 4.05
N LYS A 81 -16.35 11.98 3.10
CA LYS A 81 -16.55 11.18 1.88
C LYS A 81 -16.46 9.67 2.15
N ALA A 82 -15.68 9.25 3.16
CA ALA A 82 -15.46 7.85 3.46
C ALA A 82 -15.37 7.58 4.96
N ASP A 83 -15.63 6.33 5.33
CA ASP A 83 -15.40 5.76 6.65
C ASP A 83 -14.21 4.80 6.63
N ALA A 84 -13.60 4.53 7.78
CA ALA A 84 -12.66 3.44 7.87
C ALA A 84 -13.36 2.11 7.55
N HIS A 85 -12.70 1.27 6.74
CA HIS A 85 -13.17 -0.09 6.52
C HIS A 85 -13.21 -0.88 7.83
N SER A 86 -14.11 -1.86 7.94
CA SER A 86 -14.30 -2.66 9.16
C SER A 86 -13.07 -3.48 9.59
N SER A 87 -12.11 -3.70 8.68
CA SER A 87 -10.84 -4.35 8.99
C SER A 87 -9.80 -3.45 9.64
N VAL A 88 -10.02 -2.13 9.65
CA VAL A 88 -9.10 -1.18 10.29
C VAL A 88 -9.14 -1.36 11.81
N ASN A 89 -7.99 -1.56 12.42
CA ASN A 89 -7.87 -1.61 13.88
C ASN A 89 -8.13 -0.23 14.49
N LEU A 90 -9.34 -0.04 15.02
CA LEU A 90 -9.75 1.25 15.60
C LEU A 90 -8.98 1.61 16.88
N VAL A 91 -8.44 0.61 17.59
CA VAL A 91 -7.62 0.88 18.79
C VAL A 91 -6.28 1.47 18.37
N ASP A 92 -5.60 0.88 17.40
CA ASP A 92 -4.35 1.42 16.87
C ASP A 92 -4.58 2.79 16.23
N PHE A 93 -5.66 2.97 15.48
CA PHE A 93 -6.00 4.27 14.93
C PHE A 93 -6.19 5.32 16.03
N TYR A 94 -6.93 4.99 17.10
CA TYR A 94 -7.12 5.87 18.23
C TYR A 94 -5.80 6.22 18.91
N LEU A 95 -4.96 5.23 19.22
CA LEU A 95 -3.69 5.44 19.91
C LEU A 95 -2.72 6.26 19.05
N GLN A 96 -2.57 5.92 17.80
CA GLN A 96 -1.66 6.62 16.89
C GLN A 96 -2.13 8.05 16.59
N TYR A 97 -3.45 8.28 16.52
CA TYR A 97 -3.97 9.63 16.43
C TYR A 97 -3.65 10.48 17.68
N GLN A 98 -3.70 9.89 18.88
CA GLN A 98 -3.34 10.61 20.12
C GLN A 98 -1.82 10.90 20.20
N LYS A 99 -0.99 9.99 19.70
CA LYS A 99 0.47 10.15 19.71
C LYS A 99 0.98 11.13 18.65
N ASN A 100 0.29 11.26 17.52
CA ASN A 100 0.71 12.10 16.39
C ASN A 100 -0.48 12.91 15.81
N PRO A 101 -1.15 13.73 16.62
CA PRO A 101 -2.36 14.43 16.20
C PRO A 101 -2.13 15.43 15.06
N GLU A 102 -0.93 15.98 14.93
CA GLU A 102 -0.60 16.98 13.92
C GLU A 102 -0.65 16.39 12.52
N GLN A 103 0.02 15.27 12.28
CA GLN A 103 0.01 14.62 10.98
C GLN A 103 -1.39 14.10 10.62
N TRP A 104 -2.11 13.47 11.56
CA TRP A 104 -3.46 13.00 11.31
C TRP A 104 -4.44 14.13 10.98
N LYS A 105 -4.35 15.26 11.69
CA LYS A 105 -5.18 16.44 11.38
C LYS A 105 -4.82 17.01 10.01
N ALA A 106 -3.54 17.14 9.68
CA ALA A 106 -3.09 17.63 8.38
C ALA A 106 -3.59 16.74 7.24
N LEU A 107 -3.50 15.41 7.41
CA LEU A 107 -4.01 14.42 6.45
C LEU A 107 -5.51 14.63 6.21
N PHE A 108 -6.33 14.57 7.27
CA PHE A 108 -7.78 14.64 7.12
C PHE A 108 -8.26 16.03 6.67
N ASP A 109 -7.62 17.10 7.11
CA ASP A 109 -7.91 18.46 6.64
C ASP A 109 -7.63 18.61 5.15
N PHE A 110 -6.50 18.08 4.68
CA PHE A 110 -6.11 18.12 3.27
C PHE A 110 -7.10 17.37 2.40
N ILE A 111 -7.41 16.11 2.71
CA ILE A 111 -8.33 15.30 1.89
C ILE A 111 -9.80 15.78 1.99
N ALA A 112 -10.15 16.51 3.06
CA ALA A 112 -11.48 17.12 3.19
C ALA A 112 -11.70 18.29 2.26
N LYS A 113 -10.65 19.08 2.02
CA LYS A 113 -10.70 20.36 1.29
C LYS A 113 -10.28 20.25 -0.17
N THR A 114 -9.63 19.14 -0.54
CA THR A 114 -9.02 18.98 -1.86
C THR A 114 -9.89 18.14 -2.78
N ASP A 115 -9.97 18.53 -4.04
CA ASP A 115 -10.51 17.66 -5.09
C ASP A 115 -9.44 16.63 -5.48
N LEU A 116 -9.55 15.43 -4.89
CA LEU A 116 -8.59 14.35 -5.09
C LEU A 116 -8.59 13.78 -6.52
N LEU A 117 -9.66 14.04 -7.28
CA LEU A 117 -9.73 13.65 -8.70
C LEU A 117 -8.92 14.61 -9.60
N ALA A 118 -8.75 15.86 -9.16
CA ALA A 118 -8.04 16.89 -9.93
C ALA A 118 -6.53 16.92 -9.66
N ILE A 119 -6.02 16.27 -8.60
CA ILE A 119 -4.58 16.27 -8.31
C ILE A 119 -3.85 15.49 -9.43
N PRO A 120 -2.78 16.01 -10.03
CA PRO A 120 -1.96 15.25 -10.97
C PRO A 120 -1.41 13.96 -10.35
N GLY A 121 -1.19 12.92 -11.17
CA GLY A 121 -0.47 11.72 -10.71
C GLY A 121 0.93 12.05 -10.20
N GLY A 122 1.42 11.28 -9.21
CA GLY A 122 2.73 11.48 -8.61
C GLY A 122 2.69 11.84 -7.12
N LYS A 123 3.83 12.31 -6.61
CA LYS A 123 3.97 12.69 -5.20
C LYS A 123 3.88 14.20 -5.03
N HIS A 124 3.06 14.63 -4.09
CA HIS A 124 2.85 16.06 -3.79
C HIS A 124 2.97 16.30 -2.28
N PRO A 125 3.63 17.39 -1.84
CA PRO A 125 3.66 17.74 -0.44
C PRO A 125 2.26 18.16 0.04
N ILE A 126 1.92 17.81 1.28
CA ILE A 126 0.71 18.33 1.94
C ILE A 126 1.08 19.64 2.64
N PRO A 127 0.51 20.79 2.21
CA PRO A 127 0.86 22.09 2.76
C PRO A 127 0.72 22.17 4.28
N GLY A 128 1.69 22.80 4.94
CA GLY A 128 1.69 22.98 6.40
C GLY A 128 2.02 21.70 7.19
N SER A 129 2.54 20.66 6.54
CA SER A 129 2.97 19.41 7.17
C SER A 129 4.24 18.86 6.52
N ASN A 130 4.81 17.82 7.12
CA ASN A 130 5.88 17.01 6.51
C ASN A 130 5.35 15.80 5.73
N LEU A 131 4.04 15.70 5.56
CA LEU A 131 3.41 14.62 4.83
C LEU A 131 3.49 14.82 3.31
N THR A 132 3.49 13.68 2.62
CA THR A 132 3.39 13.61 1.16
C THR A 132 2.22 12.73 0.78
N ILE A 133 1.40 13.17 -0.18
CA ILE A 133 0.40 12.35 -0.83
C ILE A 133 0.98 11.75 -2.13
N SER A 134 0.86 10.44 -2.30
CA SER A 134 1.07 9.76 -3.58
C SER A 134 -0.28 9.58 -4.25
N VAL A 135 -0.42 10.08 -5.47
CA VAL A 135 -1.61 9.93 -6.31
C VAL A 135 -1.27 9.02 -7.48
N GLU A 136 -2.01 7.93 -7.63
CA GLU A 136 -1.72 6.92 -8.64
C GLU A 136 -2.96 6.58 -9.45
N ASP A 137 -2.91 6.85 -10.75
CA ASP A 137 -3.79 6.22 -11.73
C ASP A 137 -3.17 4.87 -12.08
N SER A 138 -3.86 3.79 -11.74
CA SER A 138 -3.30 2.45 -11.76
C SER A 138 -4.36 1.44 -12.20
N LYS A 139 -3.98 0.18 -12.22
CA LYS A 139 -4.87 -0.94 -12.52
C LYS A 139 -4.64 -2.05 -11.50
N ASN A 140 -5.73 -2.67 -11.03
CA ASN A 140 -5.64 -3.91 -10.27
C ASN A 140 -5.02 -5.00 -11.15
N ASN A 141 -4.29 -5.91 -10.53
CA ASN A 141 -3.60 -7.00 -11.20
C ASN A 141 -3.92 -8.34 -10.54
N PRO A 142 -3.82 -9.46 -11.26
CA PRO A 142 -3.95 -10.78 -10.67
C PRO A 142 -3.03 -10.94 -9.45
N LEU A 143 -3.51 -11.67 -8.44
CA LEU A 143 -2.80 -11.85 -7.16
C LEU A 143 -1.35 -12.33 -7.34
N GLU A 144 -1.10 -13.17 -8.36
CA GLU A 144 0.21 -13.73 -8.67
C GLU A 144 1.24 -12.66 -9.10
N LYS A 145 0.75 -11.50 -9.53
CA LYS A 145 1.58 -10.35 -9.94
C LYS A 145 1.73 -9.31 -8.82
N ARG A 146 1.15 -9.57 -7.65
CA ARG A 146 1.21 -8.64 -6.51
C ARG A 146 2.10 -9.19 -5.41
N GLY A 147 2.94 -8.33 -4.86
CA GLY A 147 3.73 -8.61 -3.67
C GLY A 147 2.96 -8.22 -2.42
N SER A 148 3.22 -8.95 -1.33
CA SER A 148 2.82 -8.55 0.01
C SER A 148 3.87 -7.63 0.61
N GLU A 149 3.47 -6.74 1.50
CA GLU A 149 4.39 -5.84 2.19
C GLU A 149 3.91 -5.47 3.60
N SER A 150 4.84 -5.02 4.41
CA SER A 150 4.58 -4.24 5.62
C SER A 150 5.63 -3.15 5.78
N HIS A 151 5.37 -2.24 6.69
CA HIS A 151 6.22 -1.10 6.99
C HIS A 151 6.78 -1.20 8.41
N TYR A 152 7.89 -0.50 8.69
CA TYR A 152 8.48 -0.44 10.02
C TYR A 152 8.17 0.89 10.72
N HIS A 153 8.36 1.99 10.01
CA HIS A 153 8.29 3.34 10.56
C HIS A 153 7.03 4.11 10.19
N HIS A 154 6.24 3.60 9.23
CA HIS A 154 5.10 4.33 8.71
C HIS A 154 3.82 3.52 8.78
N ILE A 155 2.73 4.26 8.88
CA ILE A 155 1.36 3.81 8.73
C ILE A 155 0.90 4.23 7.35
N ASP A 156 0.34 3.32 6.55
CA ASP A 156 -0.24 3.66 5.27
C ASP A 156 -1.73 4.00 5.43
N PHE A 157 -2.07 5.25 5.16
CA PHE A 157 -3.45 5.61 4.86
C PHE A 157 -3.68 5.45 3.36
N GLN A 158 -4.55 4.52 2.98
CA GLN A 158 -4.87 4.21 1.59
C GLN A 158 -6.36 4.44 1.31
N TYR A 159 -6.64 5.18 0.22
CA TYR A 159 -7.99 5.54 -0.15
C TYR A 159 -8.17 5.48 -1.66
N VAL A 160 -9.08 4.62 -2.13
CA VAL A 160 -9.47 4.58 -3.54
C VAL A 160 -10.46 5.71 -3.81
N VAL A 161 -10.06 6.65 -4.67
CA VAL A 161 -10.87 7.83 -5.00
C VAL A 161 -11.82 7.52 -6.16
N LYS A 162 -11.42 6.58 -7.03
CA LYS A 162 -12.20 6.12 -8.19
C LYS A 162 -11.93 4.64 -8.45
N GLY A 163 -12.97 3.90 -8.80
CA GLY A 163 -12.90 2.46 -9.03
C GLY A 163 -13.08 1.65 -7.75
N VAL A 164 -12.70 0.40 -7.80
CA VAL A 164 -12.71 -0.53 -6.66
C VAL A 164 -11.33 -1.17 -6.56
N GLU A 165 -10.66 -1.02 -5.43
CA GLU A 165 -9.37 -1.66 -5.14
C GLU A 165 -9.59 -2.86 -4.23
N ARG A 166 -8.95 -4.00 -4.50
CA ARG A 166 -8.95 -5.14 -3.58
C ARG A 166 -7.64 -5.21 -2.83
N PHE A 167 -7.73 -5.28 -1.50
CA PHE A 167 -6.62 -5.54 -0.58
C PHE A 167 -6.64 -6.97 -0.08
N GLY A 168 -5.45 -7.52 0.17
CA GLY A 168 -5.26 -8.75 0.93
C GLY A 168 -4.57 -8.46 2.26
N ILE A 169 -4.99 -9.12 3.34
CA ILE A 169 -4.28 -9.15 4.62
C ILE A 169 -3.81 -10.58 4.83
N ILE A 170 -2.49 -10.76 5.00
CA ILE A 170 -1.86 -12.06 5.12
C ILE A 170 -1.70 -12.46 6.59
N ASP A 171 -1.73 -13.76 6.84
CA ASP A 171 -1.62 -14.34 8.16
C ASP A 171 -0.15 -14.41 8.61
N HIS A 172 0.17 -13.87 9.78
CA HIS A 172 1.52 -13.87 10.34
C HIS A 172 2.05 -15.29 10.60
N LEU A 173 1.19 -16.23 11.00
CA LEU A 173 1.60 -17.59 11.35
C LEU A 173 2.10 -18.39 10.14
N THR A 174 1.64 -18.03 8.94
CA THR A 174 1.98 -18.73 7.69
C THR A 174 2.80 -17.87 6.73
N SER A 175 3.22 -16.70 7.16
CA SER A 175 3.99 -15.76 6.34
C SER A 175 5.42 -15.66 6.84
N LYS A 176 6.39 -15.59 5.89
CA LYS A 176 7.82 -15.48 6.18
C LYS A 176 8.43 -14.35 5.36
N PRO A 177 9.27 -13.49 5.96
CA PRO A 177 10.02 -12.50 5.20
C PRO A 177 10.85 -13.15 4.11
N ASN A 178 10.77 -12.62 2.88
CA ASN A 178 11.55 -13.11 1.74
C ASN A 178 12.64 -12.13 1.29
N CYS A 179 12.79 -11.02 1.99
CA CYS A 179 13.84 -10.03 1.81
C CYS A 179 14.11 -9.29 3.13
N LYS A 180 15.14 -8.44 3.16
CA LYS A 180 15.42 -7.51 4.28
C LYS A 180 14.62 -6.22 4.10
N TYR A 181 14.41 -5.46 5.19
CA TYR A 181 13.84 -4.12 5.13
C TYR A 181 14.61 -3.18 4.20
N ARG A 182 13.89 -2.30 3.42
CA ARG A 182 14.45 -1.36 2.44
C ARG A 182 13.74 -0.01 2.45
N PRO A 183 14.22 0.91 3.18
CA PRO A 183 14.57 0.93 4.59
C PRO A 183 13.37 0.69 5.49
N ASP A 184 12.14 0.84 4.95
CA ASP A 184 10.86 0.80 5.66
C ASP A 184 9.96 -0.37 5.23
N VAL A 185 10.21 -0.96 4.06
CA VAL A 185 9.37 -1.99 3.44
C VAL A 185 10.03 -3.35 3.52
N ILE A 186 9.26 -4.38 3.88
CA ILE A 186 9.63 -5.79 3.80
C ILE A 186 8.54 -6.56 3.07
N HIS A 187 8.90 -7.63 2.36
CA HIS A 187 8.00 -8.50 1.63
C HIS A 187 7.99 -9.91 2.20
N TYR A 188 6.94 -10.66 1.89
CA TYR A 188 6.68 -11.97 2.50
C TYR A 188 6.32 -13.02 1.44
N ASP A 189 6.75 -14.26 1.69
CA ASP A 189 6.09 -15.44 1.16
C ASP A 189 4.97 -15.82 2.14
N TYR A 190 3.78 -16.15 1.62
CA TYR A 190 2.59 -16.38 2.43
C TYR A 190 1.68 -17.44 1.85
N ASP A 191 0.86 -18.06 2.68
CA ASP A 191 -0.19 -18.99 2.27
C ASP A 191 -1.43 -18.22 1.79
N LYS A 192 -1.71 -18.27 0.50
CA LYS A 192 -2.83 -17.58 -0.13
C LYS A 192 -4.19 -18.02 0.43
N SER A 193 -4.32 -19.27 0.86
CA SER A 193 -5.57 -19.80 1.41
C SER A 193 -5.95 -19.19 2.77
N ARG A 194 -4.98 -18.60 3.45
CA ARG A 194 -5.15 -17.95 4.76
C ARG A 194 -5.20 -16.43 4.67
N ALA A 195 -4.99 -15.86 3.49
CA ALA A 195 -5.16 -14.44 3.27
C ALA A 195 -6.65 -14.07 3.26
N ARG A 196 -6.95 -12.90 3.80
CA ARG A 196 -8.31 -12.32 3.77
C ARG A 196 -8.33 -11.16 2.79
N PHE A 197 -9.35 -11.13 1.93
CA PHE A 197 -9.47 -10.11 0.88
C PHE A 197 -10.64 -9.19 1.17
N TYR A 198 -10.48 -7.90 0.85
CA TYR A 198 -11.46 -6.86 1.08
C TYR A 198 -11.47 -5.89 -0.09
N ASP A 199 -12.66 -5.49 -0.54
CA ASP A 199 -12.82 -4.48 -1.57
C ASP A 199 -12.97 -3.09 -0.95
N SER A 200 -12.16 -2.17 -1.43
CA SER A 200 -12.19 -0.76 -1.08
C SER A 200 -12.93 0.01 -2.17
N THR A 201 -13.95 0.73 -1.78
CA THR A 201 -14.76 1.61 -2.61
C THR A 201 -14.58 3.06 -2.16
N PRO A 202 -14.99 4.08 -2.94
CA PRO A 202 -14.79 5.48 -2.57
C PRO A 202 -15.48 5.93 -1.27
N ASP A 203 -16.32 5.10 -0.66
CA ASP A 203 -16.93 5.34 0.65
C ASP A 203 -16.15 4.70 1.82
N LYS A 204 -15.02 4.01 1.54
CA LYS A 204 -14.14 3.38 2.54
C LYS A 204 -12.68 3.77 2.33
N PHE A 205 -11.96 3.95 3.43
CA PHE A 205 -10.50 4.01 3.43
C PHE A 205 -9.92 2.91 4.30
N PHE A 206 -8.67 2.57 4.04
CA PHE A 206 -7.90 1.62 4.83
C PHE A 206 -6.77 2.32 5.55
N ILE A 207 -6.39 1.78 6.70
CA ILE A 207 -5.18 2.16 7.43
C ILE A 207 -4.43 0.86 7.72
N PHE A 208 -3.18 0.79 7.27
CA PHE A 208 -2.29 -0.34 7.55
C PHE A 208 -1.20 0.11 8.52
N PHE A 209 -1.24 -0.44 9.71
CA PHE A 209 -0.21 -0.24 10.73
C PHE A 209 0.97 -1.18 10.45
N PRO A 210 2.16 -0.97 11.07
CA PRO A 210 3.31 -1.85 10.86
C PRO A 210 3.03 -3.35 11.07
N GLY A 211 2.07 -3.70 11.93
CA GLY A 211 1.62 -5.08 12.11
C GLY A 211 0.64 -5.59 11.06
N ASP A 212 0.15 -4.75 10.16
CA ASP A 212 -0.79 -5.15 9.11
C ASP A 212 -0.03 -5.50 7.83
N TRP A 213 0.28 -6.79 7.67
CA TRP A 213 0.94 -7.28 6.47
C TRP A 213 -0.09 -7.42 5.35
N HIS A 214 0.11 -6.65 4.29
CA HIS A 214 -0.95 -6.46 3.29
C HIS A 214 -0.47 -6.61 1.85
N ILE A 215 -1.43 -6.71 0.94
CA ILE A 215 -1.25 -6.74 -0.51
C ILE A 215 -2.21 -5.72 -1.10
N ALA A 216 -1.71 -4.81 -1.92
CA ALA A 216 -2.53 -3.79 -2.58
C ALA A 216 -2.79 -4.10 -4.05
N LYS A 217 -3.83 -3.50 -4.62
CA LYS A 217 -4.15 -3.49 -6.06
C LYS A 217 -4.34 -4.88 -6.65
N ILE A 218 -5.07 -5.74 -5.95
CA ILE A 218 -5.44 -7.09 -6.40
C ILE A 218 -6.67 -6.97 -7.31
N ALA A 219 -6.69 -7.74 -8.41
CA ALA A 219 -7.87 -7.85 -9.27
C ALA A 219 -9.08 -8.36 -8.47
N ASN A 220 -10.22 -7.75 -8.70
CA ASN A 220 -11.50 -8.07 -8.09
C ASN A 220 -12.51 -8.53 -9.16
N ASP A 221 -13.78 -8.70 -8.74
CA ASP A 221 -14.83 -9.26 -9.61
C ASP A 221 -15.51 -8.20 -10.47
N THR A 222 -15.03 -6.94 -10.47
CA THR A 222 -15.56 -5.89 -11.35
C THR A 222 -14.95 -5.98 -12.75
N ASP A 223 -15.71 -5.60 -13.77
CA ASP A 223 -15.22 -5.58 -15.16
C ASP A 223 -14.09 -4.55 -15.36
N ASN A 224 -14.21 -3.41 -14.68
CA ASN A 224 -13.22 -2.34 -14.78
C ASN A 224 -12.23 -2.41 -13.62
N GLN A 225 -10.98 -2.70 -13.94
CA GLN A 225 -9.88 -2.78 -12.99
C GLN A 225 -9.09 -1.48 -12.84
N ASP A 226 -9.46 -0.42 -13.56
CA ASP A 226 -8.81 0.90 -13.45
C ASP A 226 -9.20 1.59 -12.16
N ILE A 227 -8.20 2.04 -11.43
CA ILE A 227 -8.37 2.70 -10.13
C ILE A 227 -7.56 3.99 -10.07
N ARG A 228 -8.09 4.94 -9.30
CA ARG A 228 -7.30 6.06 -8.80
C ARG A 228 -7.22 5.96 -7.29
N VAL A 229 -5.99 5.86 -6.78
CA VAL A 229 -5.72 5.72 -5.35
C VAL A 229 -4.85 6.84 -4.85
N ILE A 230 -5.02 7.17 -3.57
CA ILE A 230 -4.09 8.00 -2.83
C ILE A 230 -3.50 7.19 -1.68
N VAL A 231 -2.21 7.42 -1.43
CA VAL A 231 -1.49 6.88 -0.29
C VAL A 231 -0.80 8.02 0.44
N ILE A 232 -1.02 8.10 1.75
CA ILE A 232 -0.34 9.06 2.62
C ILE A 232 0.32 8.25 3.73
N LYS A 233 1.64 8.42 3.88
CA LYS A 233 2.40 7.77 4.95
C LYS A 233 2.45 8.66 6.17
N VAL A 234 1.92 8.16 7.28
CA VAL A 234 1.96 8.82 8.60
C VAL A 234 3.03 8.13 9.44
N ASP A 235 3.84 8.89 10.18
CA ASP A 235 4.86 8.31 11.05
C ASP A 235 4.19 7.45 12.13
N TYR A 236 4.65 6.22 12.29
CA TYR A 236 4.29 5.38 13.42
C TYR A 236 5.05 5.87 14.66
N LYS A 237 4.36 5.96 15.78
CA LYS A 237 4.92 6.37 17.08
C LYS A 237 4.79 5.22 18.08
N ASP A 238 5.93 4.83 18.66
CA ASP A 238 6.02 3.83 19.74
C ASP A 238 5.36 4.28 21.05
#